data_ead895fc283c419c9af26601fde1475b
#
_entry.id   ead895fc283c419c9af26601fde1475b
#
_cell.length_a   1.000
_cell.length_b   1.000
_cell.length_c   1.000
_cell.angle_alpha   90.00
_cell.angle_beta   90.00
_cell.angle_gamma   90.00
#
_symmetry.space_group_name_H-M   'P 1'
#
loop_
_entity.id
_entity.type
_entity.pdbx_description
1 polymer ?
#
loop_
_entity_poly.entity_id
_entity_poly.type
_entity_poly.pdbx_seq_one_letter_code
_entity_poly.pdbx_strand_id
1 'polypeptide(L)'
;IYHRMSNALLDFSDLPQFDRITPADVAPAMDALLEKASAALETATAADFPARWDAIANVLDGATEQLGTAWGAVSHLNSVADTPELRAAYNAALPRVTEFWTRLGADERLYAKYKAIDPASLTPEQRQAHKNAVRNFVLSGAELTGAAKERFAEIQERQAELSQKFSENALDATDAFAYYATAEELDGVPADVQQTALAAAQAEGKSGYKLTLKMPCYLPVMQFATRSALRETMYRAYVTRASDQAEGDARRFDNSALIGEILVLRREEARLLGYDNFGQVSVVPKMAQSPEEVVTFLRDLARRARPYAEKDVADLRDFAASQLGLQDPQAWDWPYLAEKLKEARYAFSEQEVKKFFTAPKVLAGLFKIIETLFEVSIRRDSAPVWNAAVEFYRIERNGQLVGQFYLDQPARTGKRGGAWMDDVRTRWLRPDTGVLQTPVAHLVCNFADGVDGKPPLLTHDDVITLFHEFGHGLHHMLTQVNERDVSGIGGVEWDAVELPSQFMENFCWEWDVLRNMTAHVDTGEPLPRELFDKMTAAKNFQSGMATLRQIEFALFDMLLHTDHDPAQDFMPLLAEVRSEVSVLPPPSFSR
;
A
#
# COMPACT_ATOMS: atom_id res chain seq x y z
N ILE A 1 3.04 -19.12 42.22
CA ILE A 1 2.01 -18.16 41.79
C ILE A 1 2.44 -17.68 40.40
N TYR A 2 1.93 -18.36 39.37
CA TYR A 2 2.17 -17.94 37.98
C TYR A 2 1.36 -16.66 37.74
N HIS A 3 2.05 -15.54 37.57
CA HIS A 3 1.45 -14.38 36.92
C HIS A 3 1.00 -14.82 35.52
N ARG A 4 -0.29 -14.94 35.29
CA ARG A 4 -0.83 -14.99 33.95
C ARG A 4 -0.33 -13.74 33.23
N MET A 5 0.58 -13.92 32.26
CA MET A 5 0.98 -12.81 31.39
C MET A 5 -0.31 -12.30 30.75
N SER A 6 -0.63 -11.03 30.95
CA SER A 6 -1.81 -10.40 30.37
C SER A 6 -1.68 -10.40 28.85
N ASN A 7 -2.78 -10.63 28.13
CA ASN A 7 -2.82 -10.61 26.68
C ASN A 7 -2.51 -9.19 26.17
N ALA A 8 -1.42 -9.03 25.42
CA ALA A 8 -0.96 -7.74 24.93
C ALA A 8 -1.97 -7.03 24.02
N LEU A 9 -2.82 -7.79 23.30
CA LEU A 9 -3.86 -7.25 22.43
C LEU A 9 -5.05 -6.65 23.19
N LEU A 10 -5.17 -6.91 24.49
CA LEU A 10 -6.24 -6.38 25.34
C LEU A 10 -5.80 -5.18 26.16
N ASP A 11 -4.57 -4.72 26.01
CA ASP A 11 -4.06 -3.53 26.67
C ASP A 11 -4.21 -2.30 25.76
N PHE A 12 -5.19 -1.46 26.09
CA PHE A 12 -5.50 -0.23 25.36
C PHE A 12 -5.07 1.03 26.14
N SER A 13 -4.22 0.86 27.16
CA SER A 13 -3.73 1.98 27.99
C SER A 13 -2.82 2.93 27.22
N ASP A 14 -2.14 2.43 26.19
CA ASP A 14 -1.25 3.19 25.31
C ASP A 14 -1.24 2.53 23.91
N LEU A 15 -0.17 2.75 23.14
CA LEU A 15 -0.01 2.19 21.80
C LEU A 15 0.06 0.66 21.83
N PRO A 16 -0.28 -0.01 20.72
CA PRO A 16 -0.20 -1.46 20.63
C PRO A 16 1.19 -1.99 21.02
N GLN A 17 1.22 -3.05 21.81
CA GLN A 17 2.46 -3.65 22.28
C GLN A 17 3.02 -4.65 21.28
N PHE A 18 3.45 -4.16 20.12
CA PHE A 18 3.88 -4.99 19.00
C PHE A 18 4.99 -5.99 19.34
N ASP A 19 5.85 -5.67 20.27
CA ASP A 19 6.95 -6.53 20.74
C ASP A 19 6.50 -7.68 21.64
N ARG A 20 5.27 -7.60 22.16
CA ARG A 20 4.69 -8.59 23.09
C ARG A 20 3.57 -9.41 22.49
N ILE A 21 3.03 -9.01 21.37
CA ILE A 21 1.96 -9.74 20.70
C ILE A 21 2.51 -11.06 20.17
N THR A 22 1.90 -12.16 20.60
CA THR A 22 2.25 -13.50 20.13
C THR A 22 1.09 -14.11 19.35
N PRO A 23 1.35 -15.10 18.48
CA PRO A 23 0.25 -15.82 17.79
C PRO A 23 -0.80 -16.39 18.75
N ALA A 24 -0.38 -16.86 19.92
CA ALA A 24 -1.29 -17.41 20.93
C ALA A 24 -2.24 -16.37 21.55
N ASP A 25 -1.92 -15.08 21.46
CA ASP A 25 -2.77 -14.01 21.98
C ASP A 25 -3.99 -13.74 21.11
N VAL A 26 -3.93 -14.06 19.83
CA VAL A 26 -4.92 -13.64 18.82
C VAL A 26 -6.30 -14.19 19.11
N ALA A 27 -6.46 -15.49 19.25
CA ALA A 27 -7.76 -16.12 19.45
C ALA A 27 -8.44 -15.65 20.75
N PRO A 28 -7.76 -15.67 21.93
CA PRO A 28 -8.41 -15.19 23.16
C PRO A 28 -8.78 -13.71 23.11
N ALA A 29 -7.93 -12.87 22.50
CA ALA A 29 -8.24 -11.44 22.40
C ALA A 29 -9.44 -11.19 21.49
N MET A 30 -9.49 -11.86 20.34
CA MET A 30 -10.62 -11.72 19.42
C MET A 30 -11.90 -12.25 20.05
N ASP A 31 -11.87 -13.36 20.80
CA ASP A 31 -13.02 -13.85 21.53
C ASP A 31 -13.59 -12.79 22.47
N ALA A 32 -12.74 -12.18 23.30
CA ALA A 32 -13.16 -11.18 24.26
C ALA A 32 -13.69 -9.90 23.59
N LEU A 33 -13.01 -9.42 22.55
CA LEU A 33 -13.37 -8.17 21.87
C LEU A 33 -14.62 -8.33 21.00
N LEU A 34 -14.80 -9.48 20.35
CA LEU A 34 -16.00 -9.78 19.58
C LEU A 34 -17.23 -9.89 20.49
N GLU A 35 -17.08 -10.53 21.65
CA GLU A 35 -18.16 -10.62 22.64
C GLU A 35 -18.56 -9.23 23.13
N LYS A 36 -17.59 -8.40 23.48
CA LYS A 36 -17.82 -7.01 23.93
C LYS A 36 -18.50 -6.17 22.86
N ALA A 37 -18.02 -6.24 21.63
CA ALA A 37 -18.59 -5.49 20.51
C ALA A 37 -20.00 -5.96 20.16
N SER A 38 -20.25 -7.27 20.20
CA SER A 38 -21.57 -7.84 19.97
C SER A 38 -22.59 -7.41 21.05
N ALA A 39 -22.16 -7.40 22.31
CA ALA A 39 -23.00 -6.92 23.42
C ALA A 39 -23.32 -5.44 23.27
N ALA A 40 -22.35 -4.62 22.86
CA ALA A 40 -22.56 -3.20 22.59
C ALA A 40 -23.56 -2.97 21.45
N LEU A 41 -23.50 -3.78 20.40
CA LEU A 41 -24.46 -3.72 19.28
C LEU A 41 -25.88 -4.03 19.77
N GLU A 42 -26.06 -5.06 20.58
CA GLU A 42 -27.37 -5.41 21.13
C GLU A 42 -27.92 -4.28 22.02
N THR A 43 -27.08 -3.67 22.84
CA THR A 43 -27.48 -2.52 23.66
C THR A 43 -27.92 -1.34 22.81
N ALA A 44 -27.12 -0.95 21.81
CA ALA A 44 -27.38 0.22 20.96
C ALA A 44 -28.62 0.04 20.05
N THR A 45 -29.00 -1.20 19.77
CA THR A 45 -30.14 -1.52 18.89
C THR A 45 -31.41 -1.88 19.66
N ALA A 46 -31.36 -1.90 20.99
CA ALA A 46 -32.55 -2.13 21.81
C ALA A 46 -33.65 -1.10 21.54
N ALA A 47 -34.91 -1.51 21.61
CA ALA A 47 -36.05 -0.66 21.24
C ALA A 47 -36.10 0.66 22.04
N ASP A 48 -35.70 0.61 23.31
CA ASP A 48 -35.68 1.76 24.22
C ASP A 48 -34.39 2.59 24.17
N PHE A 49 -33.40 2.18 23.39
CA PHE A 49 -32.16 2.93 23.23
C PHE A 49 -32.37 4.15 22.31
N PRO A 50 -31.93 5.35 22.74
CA PRO A 50 -32.22 6.56 21.97
C PRO A 50 -31.47 6.61 20.62
N ALA A 51 -32.17 7.06 19.58
CA ALA A 51 -31.61 7.29 18.26
C ALA A 51 -30.87 8.63 18.23
N ARG A 52 -29.74 8.72 18.93
CA ARG A 52 -28.90 9.91 19.00
C ARG A 52 -27.45 9.53 18.73
N TRP A 53 -26.77 10.42 18.03
CA TRP A 53 -25.37 10.23 17.63
C TRP A 53 -24.45 9.94 18.82
N ASP A 54 -24.48 10.79 19.83
CA ASP A 54 -23.63 10.69 21.01
C ASP A 54 -23.92 9.44 21.85
N ALA A 55 -25.18 9.06 21.97
CA ALA A 55 -25.57 7.86 22.71
C ALA A 55 -25.04 6.59 22.04
N ILE A 56 -25.20 6.48 20.73
CA ILE A 56 -24.69 5.33 19.94
C ILE A 56 -23.17 5.30 20.00
N ALA A 57 -22.51 6.44 19.79
CA ALA A 57 -21.05 6.54 19.84
C ALA A 57 -20.49 6.12 21.19
N ASN A 58 -21.13 6.51 22.29
CA ASN A 58 -20.68 6.19 23.63
C ASN A 58 -20.71 4.68 23.93
N VAL A 59 -21.72 3.97 23.43
CA VAL A 59 -21.90 2.54 23.72
C VAL A 59 -21.19 1.67 22.68
N LEU A 60 -21.36 1.97 21.40
CA LEU A 60 -20.93 1.10 20.31
C LEU A 60 -19.54 1.43 19.77
N ASP A 61 -19.25 2.71 19.52
CA ASP A 61 -18.02 3.08 18.80
C ASP A 61 -16.76 2.78 19.62
N GLY A 62 -16.82 2.92 20.95
CA GLY A 62 -15.69 2.56 21.80
C GLY A 62 -15.34 1.07 21.74
N ALA A 63 -16.35 0.22 21.74
CA ALA A 63 -16.16 -1.24 21.67
C ALA A 63 -15.68 -1.68 20.29
N THR A 64 -16.25 -1.11 19.23
CA THR A 64 -15.82 -1.42 17.85
C THR A 64 -14.44 -0.87 17.55
N GLU A 65 -14.08 0.27 18.10
CA GLU A 65 -12.73 0.85 17.94
C GLU A 65 -11.67 -0.02 18.63
N GLN A 66 -11.96 -0.57 19.82
CA GLN A 66 -11.03 -1.51 20.47
C GLN A 66 -10.79 -2.75 19.62
N LEU A 67 -11.86 -3.34 19.10
CA LEU A 67 -11.75 -4.47 18.18
C LEU A 67 -10.92 -4.10 16.94
N GLY A 68 -11.22 -2.96 16.34
CA GLY A 68 -10.50 -2.47 15.17
C GLY A 68 -9.02 -2.20 15.43
N THR A 69 -8.68 -1.64 16.58
CA THR A 69 -7.28 -1.39 16.97
C THR A 69 -6.50 -2.68 17.17
N ALA A 70 -7.09 -3.65 17.90
CA ALA A 70 -6.44 -4.94 18.15
C ALA A 70 -6.30 -5.76 16.87
N TRP A 71 -7.36 -5.85 16.07
CA TRP A 71 -7.30 -6.56 14.79
C TRP A 71 -6.38 -5.87 13.80
N GLY A 72 -6.35 -4.54 13.78
CA GLY A 72 -5.42 -3.74 12.99
C GLY A 72 -3.96 -4.02 13.34
N ALA A 73 -3.65 -4.21 14.63
CA ALA A 73 -2.30 -4.58 15.06
C ALA A 73 -1.90 -5.97 14.55
N VAL A 74 -2.79 -6.95 14.62
CA VAL A 74 -2.55 -8.30 14.09
C VAL A 74 -2.38 -8.27 12.58
N SER A 75 -3.26 -7.54 11.88
CA SER A 75 -3.21 -7.38 10.43
C SER A 75 -1.92 -6.70 9.97
N HIS A 76 -1.48 -5.69 10.70
CA HIS A 76 -0.22 -5.01 10.42
C HIS A 76 0.95 -5.98 10.53
N LEU A 77 1.03 -6.74 11.63
CA LEU A 77 2.07 -7.75 11.82
C LEU A 77 2.05 -8.80 10.71
N ASN A 78 0.88 -9.24 10.28
CA ASN A 78 0.75 -10.15 9.15
C ASN A 78 1.32 -9.54 7.85
N SER A 79 1.24 -8.24 7.68
CA SER A 79 1.76 -7.54 6.48
C SER A 79 3.27 -7.27 6.53
N VAL A 80 3.85 -7.08 7.71
CA VAL A 80 5.24 -6.60 7.85
C VAL A 80 6.18 -7.56 8.60
N ALA A 81 5.63 -8.56 9.28
CA ALA A 81 6.39 -9.50 10.11
C ALA A 81 5.73 -10.88 10.10
N ASP A 82 5.34 -11.36 8.92
CA ASP A 82 4.61 -12.62 8.76
C ASP A 82 5.48 -13.82 9.15
N THR A 83 4.87 -14.76 9.86
CA THR A 83 5.43 -16.05 10.22
C THR A 83 4.36 -17.12 10.02
N PRO A 84 4.73 -18.41 9.87
CA PRO A 84 3.73 -19.47 9.75
C PRO A 84 2.75 -19.50 10.94
N GLU A 85 3.23 -19.28 12.16
CA GLU A 85 2.42 -19.32 13.37
C GLU A 85 1.45 -18.12 13.44
N LEU A 86 1.92 -16.92 13.10
CA LEU A 86 1.08 -15.72 13.08
C LEU A 86 0.03 -15.83 11.96
N ARG A 87 0.43 -16.31 10.79
CA ARG A 87 -0.46 -16.53 9.66
C ARG A 87 -1.59 -17.49 10.02
N ALA A 88 -1.26 -18.60 10.69
CA ALA A 88 -2.26 -19.57 11.13
C ALA A 88 -3.26 -18.93 12.12
N ALA A 89 -2.77 -18.16 13.10
CA ALA A 89 -3.61 -17.46 14.06
C ALA A 89 -4.50 -16.40 13.41
N TYR A 90 -3.93 -15.62 12.49
CA TYR A 90 -4.65 -14.62 11.71
C TYR A 90 -5.78 -15.26 10.89
N ASN A 91 -5.46 -16.31 10.14
CA ASN A 91 -6.41 -16.98 9.26
C ASN A 91 -7.54 -17.67 10.03
N ALA A 92 -7.26 -18.17 11.23
CA ALA A 92 -8.29 -18.76 12.10
C ALA A 92 -9.27 -17.70 12.65
N ALA A 93 -8.80 -16.50 12.93
CA ALA A 93 -9.62 -15.41 13.45
C ALA A 93 -10.35 -14.63 12.35
N LEU A 94 -9.80 -14.56 11.14
CA LEU A 94 -10.33 -13.75 10.04
C LEU A 94 -11.82 -13.98 9.74
N PRO A 95 -12.33 -15.22 9.63
CA PRO A 95 -13.75 -15.44 9.35
C PRO A 95 -14.68 -14.88 10.45
N ARG A 96 -14.26 -14.98 11.70
CA ARG A 96 -15.03 -14.51 12.85
C ARG A 96 -15.08 -12.99 12.92
N VAL A 97 -13.97 -12.33 12.68
CA VAL A 97 -13.89 -10.87 12.61
C VAL A 97 -14.70 -10.35 11.43
N THR A 98 -14.55 -10.97 10.27
CA THR A 98 -15.31 -10.62 9.06
C THR A 98 -16.81 -10.79 9.28
N GLU A 99 -17.23 -11.88 9.91
CA GLU A 99 -18.64 -12.12 10.23
C GLU A 99 -19.21 -10.99 11.09
N PHE A 100 -18.49 -10.56 12.12
CA PHE A 100 -18.96 -9.48 12.98
C PHE A 100 -19.08 -8.15 12.20
N TRP A 101 -18.08 -7.75 11.44
CA TRP A 101 -18.13 -6.49 10.67
C TRP A 101 -19.25 -6.52 9.63
N THR A 102 -19.46 -7.65 8.97
CA THR A 102 -20.56 -7.83 8.01
C THR A 102 -21.91 -7.69 8.70
N ARG A 103 -22.08 -8.34 9.83
CA ARG A 103 -23.31 -8.29 10.62
C ARG A 103 -23.59 -6.88 11.14
N LEU A 104 -22.56 -6.18 11.62
CA LEU A 104 -22.67 -4.80 12.08
C LEU A 104 -23.13 -3.88 10.94
N GLY A 105 -22.47 -3.98 9.79
CA GLY A 105 -22.77 -3.14 8.62
C GLY A 105 -24.13 -3.43 8.00
N ALA A 106 -24.65 -4.64 8.16
CA ALA A 106 -25.94 -5.07 7.63
C ALA A 106 -27.07 -5.02 8.67
N ASP A 107 -26.82 -4.56 9.88
CA ASP A 107 -27.82 -4.56 10.94
C ASP A 107 -28.91 -3.54 10.65
N GLU A 108 -30.12 -4.04 10.35
CA GLU A 108 -31.26 -3.19 10.00
C GLU A 108 -31.76 -2.35 11.17
N ARG A 109 -31.58 -2.83 12.41
CA ARG A 109 -31.98 -2.12 13.64
C ARG A 109 -31.06 -0.91 13.85
N LEU A 110 -29.76 -1.09 13.66
CA LEU A 110 -28.77 -0.02 13.77
C LEU A 110 -28.96 1.00 12.65
N TYR A 111 -29.19 0.54 11.43
CA TYR A 111 -29.51 1.39 10.29
C TYR A 111 -30.74 2.26 10.58
N ALA A 112 -31.81 1.69 11.15
CA ALA A 112 -33.01 2.42 11.54
C ALA A 112 -32.70 3.51 12.58
N LYS A 113 -31.84 3.24 13.56
CA LYS A 113 -31.40 4.23 14.56
C LYS A 113 -30.68 5.40 13.89
N TYR A 114 -29.73 5.13 12.97
CA TYR A 114 -29.01 6.19 12.25
C TYR A 114 -29.95 7.02 11.39
N LYS A 115 -30.89 6.40 10.67
CA LYS A 115 -31.87 7.13 9.87
C LYS A 115 -32.79 8.04 10.70
N ALA A 116 -33.07 7.64 11.93
CA ALA A 116 -33.93 8.41 12.84
C ALA A 116 -33.21 9.60 13.48
N ILE A 117 -31.88 9.70 13.38
CA ILE A 117 -31.13 10.85 13.87
C ILE A 117 -31.48 12.09 13.05
N ASP A 118 -31.87 13.17 13.72
CA ASP A 118 -32.10 14.46 13.07
C ASP A 118 -30.78 15.11 12.69
N PRO A 119 -30.47 15.27 11.39
CA PRO A 119 -29.21 15.90 10.96
C PRO A 119 -29.03 17.35 11.46
N ALA A 120 -30.11 18.06 11.75
CA ALA A 120 -30.06 19.40 12.29
C ALA A 120 -29.46 19.49 13.71
N SER A 121 -29.48 18.36 14.45
CA SER A 121 -28.89 18.27 15.79
C SER A 121 -27.38 18.04 15.78
N LEU A 122 -26.79 17.78 14.59
CA LEU A 122 -25.40 17.37 14.43
C LEU A 122 -24.49 18.55 14.10
N THR A 123 -23.22 18.44 14.52
CA THR A 123 -22.15 19.33 14.04
C THR A 123 -21.89 19.07 12.54
N PRO A 124 -21.22 19.98 11.81
CA PRO A 124 -20.89 19.71 10.41
C PRO A 124 -20.12 18.41 10.19
N GLU A 125 -19.16 18.09 11.06
CA GLU A 125 -18.37 16.85 11.01
C GLU A 125 -19.26 15.63 11.24
N GLN A 126 -20.12 15.67 12.25
CA GLN A 126 -21.07 14.60 12.55
C GLN A 126 -22.06 14.41 11.41
N ARG A 127 -22.52 15.48 10.77
CA ARG A 127 -23.40 15.37 9.60
C ARG A 127 -22.74 14.62 8.44
N GLN A 128 -21.47 14.90 8.17
CA GLN A 128 -20.74 14.19 7.13
C GLN A 128 -20.55 12.72 7.49
N ALA A 129 -20.17 12.44 8.74
CA ALA A 129 -20.04 11.07 9.23
C ALA A 129 -21.36 10.31 9.17
N HIS A 130 -22.47 10.97 9.54
CA HIS A 130 -23.82 10.42 9.48
C HIS A 130 -24.23 10.10 8.03
N LYS A 131 -24.01 11.03 7.12
CA LYS A 131 -24.28 10.83 5.68
C LYS A 131 -23.52 9.64 5.14
N ASN A 132 -22.23 9.52 5.46
CA ASN A 132 -21.39 8.40 5.06
C ASN A 132 -21.89 7.09 5.68
N ALA A 133 -22.27 7.10 6.95
CA ALA A 133 -22.76 5.92 7.65
C ALA A 133 -24.05 5.37 7.02
N VAL A 134 -25.02 6.24 6.76
CA VAL A 134 -26.29 5.85 6.11
C VAL A 134 -26.03 5.24 4.73
N ARG A 135 -25.18 5.87 3.93
CA ARG A 135 -24.75 5.32 2.62
C ARG A 135 -24.10 3.94 2.79
N ASN A 136 -23.18 3.81 3.72
CA ASN A 136 -22.43 2.58 3.92
C ASN A 136 -23.28 1.43 4.44
N PHE A 137 -24.33 1.70 5.23
CA PHE A 137 -25.32 0.68 5.60
C PHE A 137 -25.97 0.07 4.37
N VAL A 138 -26.39 0.89 3.44
CA VAL A 138 -27.00 0.42 2.18
C VAL A 138 -26.01 -0.47 1.40
N LEU A 139 -24.77 -0.01 1.24
CA LEU A 139 -23.73 -0.77 0.54
C LEU A 139 -23.30 -2.04 1.27
N SER A 140 -23.55 -2.12 2.57
CA SER A 140 -23.26 -3.30 3.40
C SER A 140 -24.46 -4.25 3.51
N GLY A 141 -25.53 -4.00 2.77
CA GLY A 141 -26.68 -4.89 2.69
C GLY A 141 -27.73 -4.71 3.79
N ALA A 142 -27.76 -3.56 4.48
CA ALA A 142 -28.72 -3.33 5.58
C ALA A 142 -30.18 -3.35 5.11
N GLU A 143 -30.45 -3.05 3.86
CA GLU A 143 -31.80 -3.10 3.28
C GLU A 143 -32.18 -4.47 2.73
N LEU A 144 -31.25 -5.42 2.70
CA LEU A 144 -31.53 -6.79 2.24
C LEU A 144 -32.24 -7.58 3.34
N THR A 145 -33.07 -8.54 2.91
CA THR A 145 -33.83 -9.41 3.81
C THR A 145 -33.75 -10.87 3.36
N GLY A 146 -33.98 -11.78 4.31
CA GLY A 146 -34.10 -13.21 4.02
C GLY A 146 -32.86 -13.81 3.36
N ALA A 147 -33.06 -14.62 2.33
CA ALA A 147 -32.00 -15.33 1.65
C ALA A 147 -30.95 -14.41 1.02
N ALA A 148 -31.38 -13.25 0.53
CA ALA A 148 -30.46 -12.26 -0.06
C ALA A 148 -29.47 -11.73 0.99
N LYS A 149 -29.93 -11.46 2.21
CA LYS A 149 -29.08 -11.00 3.31
C LYS A 149 -28.09 -12.08 3.74
N GLU A 150 -28.55 -13.31 3.87
CA GLU A 150 -27.68 -14.45 4.20
C GLU A 150 -26.61 -14.66 3.15
N ARG A 151 -27.00 -14.60 1.86
CA ARG A 151 -26.04 -14.75 0.76
C ARG A 151 -25.03 -13.63 0.73
N PHE A 152 -25.42 -12.39 0.98
CA PHE A 152 -24.51 -11.26 1.06
C PHE A 152 -23.43 -11.49 2.13
N ALA A 153 -23.83 -11.97 3.31
CA ALA A 153 -22.90 -12.29 4.40
C ALA A 153 -21.91 -13.38 3.99
N GLU A 154 -22.38 -14.46 3.35
CA GLU A 154 -21.53 -15.55 2.85
C GLU A 154 -20.49 -15.02 1.85
N ILE A 155 -20.91 -14.12 0.94
CA ILE A 155 -20.03 -13.50 -0.06
C ILE A 155 -18.92 -12.70 0.63
N GLN A 156 -19.25 -11.90 1.64
CA GLN A 156 -18.26 -11.09 2.36
C GLN A 156 -17.22 -11.96 3.05
N GLU A 157 -17.64 -13.02 3.73
CA GLU A 157 -16.73 -13.96 4.38
C GLU A 157 -15.81 -14.66 3.37
N ARG A 158 -16.37 -15.12 2.26
CA ARG A 158 -15.60 -15.81 1.23
C ARG A 158 -14.60 -14.87 0.55
N GLN A 159 -15.00 -13.64 0.28
CA GLN A 159 -14.08 -12.63 -0.31
C GLN A 159 -12.92 -12.31 0.62
N ALA A 160 -13.14 -12.19 1.92
CA ALA A 160 -12.07 -11.96 2.89
C ALA A 160 -11.06 -13.11 2.88
N GLU A 161 -11.52 -14.34 2.86
CA GLU A 161 -10.69 -15.55 2.79
C GLU A 161 -9.88 -15.60 1.49
N LEU A 162 -10.53 -15.34 0.35
CA LEU A 162 -9.87 -15.34 -0.96
C LEU A 162 -8.83 -14.22 -1.09
N SER A 163 -9.15 -13.03 -0.62
CA SER A 163 -8.24 -11.89 -0.66
C SER A 163 -7.00 -12.13 0.19
N GLN A 164 -7.16 -12.75 1.36
CA GLN A 164 -6.03 -13.10 2.22
C GLN A 164 -5.14 -14.16 1.53
N LYS A 165 -5.73 -15.18 0.95
CA LYS A 165 -4.98 -16.22 0.22
C LYS A 165 -4.25 -15.65 -0.98
N PHE A 166 -4.88 -14.71 -1.70
CA PHE A 166 -4.26 -14.00 -2.81
C PHE A 166 -2.99 -13.26 -2.36
N SER A 167 -3.09 -12.52 -1.27
CA SER A 167 -1.95 -11.77 -0.72
C SER A 167 -0.85 -12.68 -0.22
N GLU A 168 -1.18 -13.78 0.44
CA GLU A 168 -0.21 -14.78 0.88
C GLU A 168 0.55 -15.39 -0.31
N ASN A 169 -0.16 -15.76 -1.35
CA ASN A 169 0.46 -16.33 -2.54
C ASN A 169 1.43 -15.35 -3.21
N ALA A 170 1.07 -14.08 -3.30
CA ALA A 170 1.94 -13.04 -3.86
C ALA A 170 3.21 -12.85 -3.03
N LEU A 171 3.09 -12.80 -1.71
CA LEU A 171 4.23 -12.71 -0.79
C LEU A 171 5.12 -13.95 -0.90
N ASP A 172 4.52 -15.13 -0.84
CA ASP A 172 5.24 -16.40 -0.86
C ASP A 172 5.95 -16.62 -2.20
N ALA A 173 5.33 -16.26 -3.32
CA ALA A 173 5.95 -16.33 -4.65
C ALA A 173 7.19 -15.43 -4.73
N THR A 174 7.14 -14.26 -4.08
CA THR A 174 8.28 -13.34 -4.01
C THR A 174 9.39 -13.92 -3.13
N ASP A 175 9.03 -14.35 -1.92
CA ASP A 175 10.01 -14.80 -0.92
C ASP A 175 10.63 -16.17 -1.23
N ALA A 176 9.94 -17.02 -1.96
CA ALA A 176 10.43 -18.36 -2.31
C ALA A 176 11.50 -18.33 -3.41
N PHE A 177 11.60 -17.26 -4.18
CA PHE A 177 12.58 -17.17 -5.25
C PHE A 177 13.95 -16.75 -4.73
N ALA A 178 14.97 -17.47 -5.21
CA ALA A 178 16.37 -17.10 -5.03
C ALA A 178 17.17 -17.58 -6.24
N TYR A 179 18.06 -16.72 -6.73
CA TYR A 179 19.04 -17.08 -7.76
C TYR A 179 20.43 -16.76 -7.22
N TYR A 180 21.33 -17.75 -7.23
CA TYR A 180 22.69 -17.59 -6.72
C TYR A 180 23.60 -17.31 -7.90
N ALA A 181 23.89 -16.03 -8.15
CA ALA A 181 24.65 -15.56 -9.28
C ALA A 181 26.15 -15.66 -9.03
N THR A 182 26.93 -15.73 -10.11
CA THR A 182 28.38 -15.56 -10.09
C THR A 182 28.74 -14.08 -10.17
N ALA A 183 29.97 -13.73 -9.83
CA ALA A 183 30.47 -12.36 -9.97
C ALA A 183 30.40 -11.87 -11.43
N GLU A 184 30.69 -12.73 -12.39
CA GLU A 184 30.65 -12.39 -13.82
C GLU A 184 29.22 -12.08 -14.29
N GLU A 185 28.23 -12.80 -13.77
CA GLU A 185 26.82 -12.54 -14.10
C GLU A 185 26.37 -11.15 -13.62
N LEU A 186 26.99 -10.62 -12.56
CA LEU A 186 26.65 -9.33 -11.96
C LEU A 186 27.40 -8.14 -12.59
N ASP A 187 28.08 -8.34 -13.72
CA ASP A 187 28.72 -7.24 -14.42
C ASP A 187 27.74 -6.09 -14.65
N GLY A 188 28.12 -4.88 -14.25
CA GLY A 188 27.29 -3.67 -14.34
C GLY A 188 26.37 -3.41 -13.17
N VAL A 189 26.08 -4.40 -12.34
CA VAL A 189 25.25 -4.24 -11.15
C VAL A 189 25.96 -3.37 -10.11
N PRO A 190 25.28 -2.39 -9.48
CA PRO A 190 25.92 -1.51 -8.50
C PRO A 190 26.59 -2.25 -7.35
N ALA A 191 27.72 -1.72 -6.88
CA ALA A 191 28.55 -2.35 -5.84
C ALA A 191 27.79 -2.62 -4.54
N ASP A 192 26.94 -1.68 -4.10
CA ASP A 192 26.14 -1.83 -2.88
C ASP A 192 25.12 -2.97 -3.02
N VAL A 193 24.52 -3.12 -4.18
CA VAL A 193 23.59 -4.22 -4.49
C VAL A 193 24.33 -5.55 -4.48
N GLN A 194 25.53 -5.60 -5.06
CA GLN A 194 26.38 -6.81 -5.04
C GLN A 194 26.76 -7.18 -3.60
N GLN A 195 27.14 -6.21 -2.79
CA GLN A 195 27.50 -6.44 -1.39
C GLN A 195 26.32 -7.03 -0.58
N THR A 196 25.12 -6.49 -0.77
CA THR A 196 23.91 -6.99 -0.13
C THR A 196 23.62 -8.43 -0.55
N ALA A 197 23.76 -8.73 -1.84
CA ALA A 197 23.54 -10.09 -2.38
C ALA A 197 24.58 -11.08 -1.84
N LEU A 198 25.85 -10.68 -1.73
CA LEU A 198 26.91 -11.50 -1.17
C LEU A 198 26.64 -11.82 0.31
N ALA A 199 26.28 -10.80 1.09
CA ALA A 199 25.95 -10.98 2.50
C ALA A 199 24.75 -11.91 2.71
N ALA A 200 23.73 -11.80 1.85
CA ALA A 200 22.56 -12.67 1.91
C ALA A 200 22.90 -14.14 1.64
N ALA A 201 23.76 -14.41 0.67
CA ALA A 201 24.23 -15.78 0.39
C ALA A 201 25.07 -16.32 1.54
N GLN A 202 26.00 -15.53 2.08
CA GLN A 202 26.85 -15.90 3.20
C GLN A 202 26.06 -16.23 4.46
N ALA A 203 24.99 -15.48 4.72
CA ALA A 203 24.10 -15.74 5.86
C ALA A 203 23.45 -17.12 5.80
N GLU A 204 23.29 -17.67 4.61
CA GLU A 204 22.75 -19.03 4.37
C GLU A 204 23.85 -20.08 4.23
N GLY A 205 25.12 -19.71 4.37
CA GLY A 205 26.25 -20.60 4.16
C GLY A 205 26.43 -21.02 2.69
N LYS A 206 25.95 -20.21 1.74
CA LYS A 206 26.03 -20.46 0.30
C LYS A 206 27.07 -19.55 -0.35
N SER A 207 27.68 -20.06 -1.42
CA SER A 207 28.60 -19.30 -2.25
C SER A 207 27.84 -18.46 -3.28
N GLY A 208 28.50 -17.44 -3.81
CA GLY A 208 27.94 -16.56 -4.82
C GLY A 208 27.13 -15.41 -4.24
N TYR A 209 26.21 -14.91 -5.03
CA TYR A 209 25.42 -13.71 -4.74
C TYR A 209 23.94 -14.06 -4.82
N LYS A 210 23.25 -13.98 -3.70
CA LYS A 210 21.82 -14.28 -3.64
C LYS A 210 21.00 -13.12 -4.21
N LEU A 211 20.34 -13.35 -5.33
CA LEU A 211 19.41 -12.42 -5.93
C LEU A 211 17.97 -12.80 -5.56
N THR A 212 17.16 -11.80 -5.24
CA THR A 212 15.75 -11.96 -4.86
C THR A 212 14.85 -11.13 -5.77
N LEU A 213 13.54 -11.31 -5.62
CA LEU A 213 12.54 -10.48 -6.33
C LEU A 213 12.09 -9.26 -5.54
N LYS A 214 12.73 -8.97 -4.40
CA LYS A 214 12.50 -7.70 -3.68
C LYS A 214 13.01 -6.54 -4.52
N MET A 215 12.30 -5.41 -4.50
CA MET A 215 12.63 -4.26 -5.35
C MET A 215 14.07 -3.75 -5.23
N PRO A 216 14.66 -3.65 -4.02
CA PRO A 216 16.05 -3.19 -3.90
C PRO A 216 17.09 -4.08 -4.60
N CYS A 217 16.74 -5.33 -4.88
CA CYS A 217 17.57 -6.26 -5.65
C CYS A 217 17.12 -6.33 -7.12
N TYR A 218 15.84 -6.63 -7.34
CA TYR A 218 15.30 -6.88 -8.67
C TYR A 218 15.48 -5.69 -9.61
N LEU A 219 15.07 -4.49 -9.17
CA LEU A 219 15.09 -3.31 -10.05
C LEU A 219 16.51 -2.92 -10.50
N PRO A 220 17.51 -2.79 -9.61
CA PRO A 220 18.88 -2.49 -10.04
C PRO A 220 19.47 -3.57 -10.97
N VAL A 221 19.16 -4.84 -10.76
CA VAL A 221 19.61 -5.90 -11.66
C VAL A 221 19.03 -5.69 -13.05
N MET A 222 17.74 -5.38 -13.16
CA MET A 222 17.09 -5.13 -14.45
C MET A 222 17.63 -3.90 -15.14
N GLN A 223 17.99 -2.86 -14.39
CA GLN A 223 18.47 -1.59 -14.94
C GLN A 223 19.95 -1.60 -15.32
N PHE A 224 20.78 -2.37 -14.63
CA PHE A 224 22.23 -2.24 -14.70
C PHE A 224 22.99 -3.50 -15.11
N ALA A 225 22.45 -4.70 -14.93
CA ALA A 225 23.14 -5.93 -15.32
C ALA A 225 23.34 -5.96 -16.84
N THR A 226 24.58 -6.16 -17.27
CA THR A 226 24.91 -6.21 -18.70
C THR A 226 24.51 -7.52 -19.36
N ARG A 227 24.37 -8.59 -18.57
CA ARG A 227 24.03 -9.93 -19.06
C ARG A 227 22.53 -10.08 -19.30
N SER A 228 22.15 -10.15 -20.58
CA SER A 228 20.75 -10.33 -20.97
C SER A 228 20.14 -11.60 -20.38
N ALA A 229 20.91 -12.69 -20.30
CA ALA A 229 20.43 -13.96 -19.74
C ALA A 229 20.05 -13.83 -18.25
N LEU A 230 20.79 -13.06 -17.47
CA LEU A 230 20.44 -12.80 -16.06
C LEU A 230 19.16 -11.98 -15.97
N ARG A 231 19.04 -10.93 -16.79
CA ARG A 231 17.82 -10.11 -16.81
C ARG A 231 16.60 -10.95 -17.19
N GLU A 232 16.75 -11.82 -18.18
CA GLU A 232 15.68 -12.73 -18.58
C GLU A 232 15.23 -13.64 -17.44
N THR A 233 16.17 -14.26 -16.72
CA THR A 233 15.88 -15.13 -15.59
C THR A 233 15.10 -14.39 -14.51
N MET A 234 15.54 -13.20 -14.14
CA MET A 234 14.89 -12.38 -13.13
C MET A 234 13.51 -11.89 -13.59
N TYR A 235 13.41 -11.43 -14.82
CA TYR A 235 12.17 -10.94 -15.41
C TYR A 235 11.08 -12.01 -15.45
N ARG A 236 11.43 -13.21 -15.96
CA ARG A 236 10.46 -14.31 -16.05
C ARG A 236 9.94 -14.71 -14.66
N ALA A 237 10.83 -14.79 -13.69
CA ALA A 237 10.44 -15.09 -12.32
C ALA A 237 9.50 -14.03 -11.73
N TYR A 238 9.80 -12.77 -11.99
CA TYR A 238 9.03 -11.63 -11.44
C TYR A 238 7.63 -11.52 -12.05
N VAL A 239 7.53 -11.55 -13.39
CA VAL A 239 6.25 -11.31 -14.08
C VAL A 239 5.31 -12.52 -14.08
N THR A 240 5.80 -13.68 -13.67
CA THR A 240 4.98 -14.91 -13.57
C THR A 240 4.60 -15.25 -12.13
N ARG A 241 4.97 -14.38 -11.17
CA ARG A 241 4.64 -14.62 -9.75
C ARG A 241 3.15 -14.82 -9.55
N ALA A 242 2.81 -15.79 -8.71
CA ALA A 242 1.43 -16.10 -8.31
C ALA A 242 0.48 -16.24 -9.51
N SER A 243 0.95 -16.85 -10.59
CA SER A 243 0.20 -17.01 -11.82
C SER A 243 0.26 -18.44 -12.38
N ASP A 244 -0.56 -18.69 -13.38
CA ASP A 244 -0.59 -19.95 -14.14
C ASP A 244 0.64 -20.14 -15.04
N GLN A 245 1.49 -19.12 -15.19
CA GLN A 245 2.70 -19.15 -15.99
C GLN A 245 3.97 -19.40 -15.16
N ALA A 246 3.85 -19.51 -13.84
CA ALA A 246 4.96 -19.85 -12.98
C ALA A 246 5.47 -21.26 -13.29
N GLU A 247 6.78 -21.49 -13.13
CA GLU A 247 7.43 -22.75 -13.43
C GLU A 247 7.72 -23.58 -12.17
N GLY A 248 7.66 -24.89 -12.28
CA GLY A 248 8.01 -25.83 -11.21
C GLY A 248 7.15 -25.65 -9.96
N ASP A 249 7.77 -25.68 -8.79
CA ASP A 249 7.09 -25.57 -7.49
C ASP A 249 6.40 -24.22 -7.27
N ALA A 250 6.81 -23.18 -8.00
CA ALA A 250 6.20 -21.86 -7.90
C ALA A 250 4.73 -21.84 -8.36
N ARG A 251 4.29 -22.85 -9.12
CA ARG A 251 2.89 -23.01 -9.54
C ARG A 251 1.92 -23.15 -8.36
N ARG A 252 2.39 -23.57 -7.20
CA ARG A 252 1.55 -23.72 -6.00
C ARG A 252 0.98 -22.38 -5.50
N PHE A 253 1.55 -21.26 -5.93
CA PHE A 253 1.11 -19.93 -5.56
C PHE A 253 0.15 -19.28 -6.58
N ASP A 254 -0.32 -20.03 -7.56
CA ASP A 254 -1.17 -19.52 -8.63
C ASP A 254 -2.48 -18.95 -8.09
N ASN A 255 -2.74 -17.69 -8.39
CA ASN A 255 -3.94 -16.97 -7.97
C ASN A 255 -5.07 -16.99 -9.01
N SER A 256 -4.88 -17.63 -10.16
CA SER A 256 -5.86 -17.54 -11.27
C SER A 256 -7.27 -17.96 -10.87
N ALA A 257 -7.39 -19.09 -10.15
CA ALA A 257 -8.70 -19.57 -9.68
C ALA A 257 -9.33 -18.60 -8.64
N LEU A 258 -8.50 -18.00 -7.77
CA LEU A 258 -8.97 -17.03 -6.77
C LEU A 258 -9.52 -15.77 -7.46
N ILE A 259 -8.85 -15.29 -8.49
CA ILE A 259 -9.30 -14.13 -9.27
C ILE A 259 -10.68 -14.40 -9.87
N GLY A 260 -10.86 -15.56 -10.51
CA GLY A 260 -12.14 -15.94 -11.10
C GLY A 260 -13.28 -15.97 -10.09
N GLU A 261 -13.04 -16.60 -8.94
CA GLU A 261 -14.07 -16.68 -7.88
C GLU A 261 -14.38 -15.30 -7.29
N ILE A 262 -13.36 -14.48 -7.03
CA ILE A 262 -13.55 -13.10 -6.53
C ILE A 262 -14.43 -12.28 -7.48
N LEU A 263 -14.18 -12.36 -8.77
CA LEU A 263 -14.94 -11.60 -9.76
C LEU A 263 -16.42 -12.04 -9.82
N VAL A 264 -16.68 -13.34 -9.75
CA VAL A 264 -18.04 -13.89 -9.69
C VAL A 264 -18.76 -13.38 -8.43
N LEU A 265 -18.10 -13.43 -7.28
CA LEU A 265 -18.67 -13.00 -6.00
C LEU A 265 -18.96 -11.50 -6.00
N ARG A 266 -18.06 -10.68 -6.52
CA ARG A 266 -18.24 -9.22 -6.60
C ARG A 266 -19.43 -8.85 -7.47
N ARG A 267 -19.64 -9.56 -8.60
CA ARG A 267 -20.82 -9.31 -9.43
C ARG A 267 -22.09 -9.72 -8.73
N GLU A 268 -22.11 -10.85 -8.06
CA GLU A 268 -23.28 -11.29 -7.27
C GLU A 268 -23.60 -10.28 -6.17
N GLU A 269 -22.58 -9.82 -5.44
CA GLU A 269 -22.72 -8.77 -4.43
C GLU A 269 -23.37 -7.51 -4.99
N ALA A 270 -22.87 -7.03 -6.12
CA ALA A 270 -23.41 -5.84 -6.78
C ALA A 270 -24.88 -6.01 -7.15
N ARG A 271 -25.24 -7.15 -7.71
CA ARG A 271 -26.61 -7.44 -8.13
C ARG A 271 -27.56 -7.58 -6.96
N LEU A 272 -27.12 -8.16 -5.85
CA LEU A 272 -27.90 -8.18 -4.62
C LEU A 272 -28.21 -6.77 -4.12
N LEU A 273 -27.28 -5.83 -4.29
CA LEU A 273 -27.47 -4.42 -3.92
C LEU A 273 -28.26 -3.60 -4.97
N GLY A 274 -28.66 -4.21 -6.08
CA GLY A 274 -29.43 -3.54 -7.14
C GLY A 274 -28.59 -2.86 -8.22
N TYR A 275 -27.31 -3.19 -8.30
CA TYR A 275 -26.41 -2.69 -9.34
C TYR A 275 -26.11 -3.77 -10.38
N ASP A 276 -25.74 -3.35 -11.59
CA ASP A 276 -25.41 -4.29 -12.67
C ASP A 276 -24.05 -4.96 -12.47
N ASN A 277 -23.09 -4.22 -11.90
CA ASN A 277 -21.73 -4.69 -11.72
C ASN A 277 -21.05 -4.02 -10.51
N PHE A 278 -19.92 -4.58 -10.12
CA PHE A 278 -19.17 -4.09 -8.95
C PHE A 278 -18.51 -2.71 -9.20
N GLY A 279 -18.18 -2.38 -10.44
CA GLY A 279 -17.68 -1.05 -10.78
C GLY A 279 -18.64 0.05 -10.36
N GLN A 280 -19.94 -0.17 -10.53
CA GLN A 280 -20.98 0.77 -10.08
C GLN A 280 -20.99 0.91 -8.55
N VAL A 281 -20.89 -0.20 -7.82
CA VAL A 281 -20.81 -0.19 -6.34
C VAL A 281 -19.56 0.56 -5.88
N SER A 282 -18.44 0.30 -6.52
CA SER A 282 -17.14 0.88 -6.16
C SER A 282 -17.11 2.41 -6.23
N VAL A 283 -17.79 3.00 -7.19
CA VAL A 283 -17.78 4.47 -7.35
C VAL A 283 -18.76 5.21 -6.45
N VAL A 284 -19.72 4.52 -5.84
CA VAL A 284 -20.73 5.18 -4.99
C VAL A 284 -20.11 6.10 -3.93
N PRO A 285 -19.10 5.67 -3.14
CA PRO A 285 -18.48 6.55 -2.14
C PRO A 285 -17.41 7.49 -2.71
N LYS A 286 -17.19 7.49 -4.03
CA LYS A 286 -16.14 8.26 -4.69
C LYS A 286 -16.68 9.56 -5.30
N MET A 287 -15.78 10.39 -5.80
CA MET A 287 -16.12 11.61 -6.53
C MET A 287 -16.61 11.31 -7.95
N ALA A 288 -16.05 10.29 -8.60
CA ALA A 288 -16.51 9.84 -9.90
C ALA A 288 -17.99 9.40 -9.83
N GLN A 289 -18.78 9.78 -10.82
CA GLN A 289 -20.22 9.54 -10.82
C GLN A 289 -20.61 8.18 -11.38
N SER A 290 -19.78 7.64 -12.28
CA SER A 290 -20.07 6.37 -12.95
C SER A 290 -18.77 5.70 -13.43
N PRO A 291 -18.77 4.37 -13.63
CA PRO A 291 -17.65 3.68 -14.28
C PRO A 291 -17.37 4.22 -15.69
N GLU A 292 -18.40 4.61 -16.42
CA GLU A 292 -18.29 5.15 -17.78
C GLU A 292 -17.51 6.46 -17.80
N GLU A 293 -17.73 7.33 -16.82
CA GLU A 293 -16.94 8.56 -16.64
C GLU A 293 -15.46 8.25 -16.44
N VAL A 294 -15.14 7.26 -15.61
CA VAL A 294 -13.75 6.83 -15.36
C VAL A 294 -13.10 6.27 -16.64
N VAL A 295 -13.80 5.39 -17.35
CA VAL A 295 -13.29 4.77 -18.58
C VAL A 295 -13.05 5.83 -19.66
N THR A 296 -13.98 6.77 -19.82
CA THR A 296 -13.86 7.86 -20.79
C THR A 296 -12.65 8.74 -20.47
N PHE A 297 -12.47 9.07 -19.19
CA PHE A 297 -11.33 9.86 -18.73
C PHE A 297 -10.00 9.14 -19.00
N LEU A 298 -9.91 7.86 -18.66
CA LEU A 298 -8.71 7.06 -18.89
C LEU A 298 -8.37 6.92 -20.38
N ARG A 299 -9.35 6.69 -21.21
CA ARG A 299 -9.14 6.57 -22.66
C ARG A 299 -8.74 7.90 -23.30
N ASP A 300 -9.28 9.02 -22.81
CA ASP A 300 -8.86 10.34 -23.28
C ASP A 300 -7.41 10.64 -22.91
N LEU A 301 -7.01 10.33 -21.69
CA LEU A 301 -5.60 10.45 -21.27
C LEU A 301 -4.69 9.56 -22.10
N ALA A 302 -5.09 8.32 -22.36
CA ALA A 302 -4.31 7.37 -23.17
C ALA A 302 -4.09 7.91 -24.59
N ARG A 303 -5.14 8.45 -25.20
CA ARG A 303 -5.07 9.05 -26.53
C ARG A 303 -4.07 10.21 -26.56
N ARG A 304 -4.07 11.06 -25.54
CA ARG A 304 -3.16 12.22 -25.44
C ARG A 304 -1.72 11.81 -25.14
N ALA A 305 -1.51 10.77 -24.33
CA ALA A 305 -0.18 10.29 -23.98
C ALA A 305 0.49 9.46 -25.09
N ARG A 306 -0.31 8.82 -25.95
CA ARG A 306 0.17 7.85 -26.94
C ARG A 306 1.25 8.40 -27.88
N PRO A 307 1.14 9.59 -28.49
CA PRO A 307 2.20 10.11 -29.37
C PRO A 307 3.55 10.24 -28.66
N TYR A 308 3.53 10.67 -27.39
CA TYR A 308 4.75 10.80 -26.59
C TYR A 308 5.36 9.45 -26.25
N ALA A 309 4.50 8.47 -25.92
CA ALA A 309 4.94 7.11 -25.62
C ALA A 309 5.53 6.42 -26.88
N GLU A 310 4.91 6.60 -28.03
CA GLU A 310 5.43 6.07 -29.30
C GLU A 310 6.79 6.66 -29.64
N LYS A 311 6.99 7.96 -29.37
CA LYS A 311 8.30 8.60 -29.53
C LYS A 311 9.32 8.03 -28.55
N ASP A 312 8.93 7.81 -27.31
CA ASP A 312 9.80 7.19 -26.29
C ASP A 312 10.31 5.82 -26.76
N VAL A 313 9.44 5.00 -27.33
CA VAL A 313 9.79 3.67 -27.84
C VAL A 313 10.72 3.78 -29.05
N ALA A 314 10.42 4.69 -29.97
CA ALA A 314 11.27 4.92 -31.15
C ALA A 314 12.69 5.33 -30.73
N ASP A 315 12.80 6.24 -29.75
CA ASP A 315 14.09 6.68 -29.21
C ASP A 315 14.87 5.52 -28.58
N LEU A 316 14.18 4.64 -27.84
CA LEU A 316 14.81 3.44 -27.25
C LEU A 316 15.32 2.48 -28.31
N ARG A 317 14.52 2.20 -29.34
CA ARG A 317 14.92 1.29 -30.42
C ARG A 317 16.09 1.83 -31.21
N ASP A 318 16.08 3.11 -31.53
CA ASP A 318 17.18 3.78 -32.26
C ASP A 318 18.45 3.75 -31.42
N PHE A 319 18.37 4.04 -30.15
CA PHE A 319 19.52 3.99 -29.23
C PHE A 319 20.08 2.58 -29.12
N ALA A 320 19.22 1.58 -28.96
CA ALA A 320 19.60 0.18 -28.85
C ALA A 320 20.36 -0.28 -30.10
N ALA A 321 19.84 0.04 -31.28
CA ALA A 321 20.46 -0.34 -32.55
C ALA A 321 21.78 0.41 -32.82
N SER A 322 21.78 1.74 -32.65
CA SER A 322 22.94 2.59 -33.04
C SER A 322 24.06 2.57 -32.02
N GLN A 323 23.78 2.50 -30.73
CA GLN A 323 24.75 2.60 -29.65
C GLN A 323 25.15 1.28 -29.03
N LEU A 324 24.26 0.28 -29.03
CA LEU A 324 24.49 -1.00 -28.38
C LEU A 324 24.46 -2.19 -29.34
N GLY A 325 24.17 -1.96 -30.62
CA GLY A 325 24.11 -3.02 -31.62
C GLY A 325 22.98 -4.03 -31.41
N LEU A 326 21.95 -3.67 -30.64
CA LEU A 326 20.83 -4.54 -30.30
C LEU A 326 19.65 -4.24 -31.23
N GLN A 327 19.35 -5.16 -32.16
CA GLN A 327 18.33 -4.94 -33.20
C GLN A 327 16.93 -5.33 -32.77
N ASP A 328 16.80 -6.31 -31.87
CA ASP A 328 15.50 -6.83 -31.42
C ASP A 328 15.44 -6.92 -29.89
N PRO A 329 15.23 -5.78 -29.20
CA PRO A 329 15.12 -5.77 -27.76
C PRO A 329 13.96 -6.63 -27.27
N GLN A 330 14.23 -7.42 -26.22
CA GLN A 330 13.22 -8.23 -25.55
C GLN A 330 12.67 -7.48 -24.34
N ALA A 331 11.59 -8.00 -23.75
CA ALA A 331 10.93 -7.35 -22.61
C ALA A 331 11.88 -7.05 -21.45
N TRP A 332 12.81 -7.95 -21.15
CA TRP A 332 13.80 -7.79 -20.08
C TRP A 332 14.93 -6.83 -20.41
N ASP A 333 14.98 -6.32 -21.64
CA ASP A 333 16.00 -5.35 -22.08
C ASP A 333 15.56 -3.90 -21.85
N TRP A 334 14.26 -3.60 -21.80
CA TRP A 334 13.76 -2.23 -21.78
C TRP A 334 14.21 -1.42 -20.56
N PRO A 335 14.17 -1.95 -19.33
CA PRO A 335 14.69 -1.17 -18.18
C PRO A 335 16.18 -0.84 -18.31
N TYR A 336 16.97 -1.77 -18.80
CA TYR A 336 18.40 -1.57 -19.06
C TYR A 336 18.63 -0.50 -20.13
N LEU A 337 17.93 -0.59 -21.25
CA LEU A 337 18.03 0.38 -22.34
C LEU A 337 17.58 1.77 -21.90
N ALA A 338 16.51 1.87 -21.12
CA ALA A 338 16.03 3.14 -20.60
C ALA A 338 17.07 3.82 -19.71
N GLU A 339 17.74 3.08 -18.82
CA GLU A 339 18.81 3.65 -17.99
C GLU A 339 20.01 4.11 -18.84
N LYS A 340 20.43 3.32 -19.83
CA LYS A 340 21.54 3.68 -20.71
C LYS A 340 21.21 4.91 -21.56
N LEU A 341 20.01 5.01 -22.08
CA LEU A 341 19.56 6.18 -22.83
C LEU A 341 19.51 7.42 -21.95
N LYS A 342 19.00 7.29 -20.73
CA LYS A 342 18.93 8.40 -19.77
C LYS A 342 20.33 8.90 -19.41
N GLU A 343 21.26 8.00 -19.12
CA GLU A 343 22.66 8.34 -18.85
C GLU A 343 23.31 9.07 -20.03
N ALA A 344 23.10 8.58 -21.24
CA ALA A 344 23.67 9.19 -22.46
C ALA A 344 23.05 10.56 -22.76
N ARG A 345 21.74 10.70 -22.62
CA ARG A 345 21.00 11.93 -22.98
C ARG A 345 21.22 13.05 -21.98
N TYR A 346 21.24 12.74 -20.67
CA TYR A 346 21.30 13.73 -19.60
C TYR A 346 22.65 13.79 -18.90
N ALA A 347 23.58 12.94 -19.27
CA ALA A 347 24.97 12.93 -18.79
C ALA A 347 25.11 12.76 -17.26
N PHE A 348 24.27 11.90 -16.66
CA PHE A 348 24.39 11.50 -15.25
C PHE A 348 23.89 10.08 -15.05
N SER A 349 24.30 9.46 -13.94
CA SER A 349 23.85 8.14 -13.50
C SER A 349 23.03 8.25 -12.23
N GLU A 350 21.91 7.50 -12.16
CA GLU A 350 21.14 7.38 -10.92
C GLU A 350 21.98 6.81 -9.78
N GLN A 351 22.98 6.00 -10.06
CA GLN A 351 23.89 5.47 -9.04
C GLN A 351 24.84 6.55 -8.49
N GLU A 352 25.20 7.54 -9.28
CA GLU A 352 25.93 8.72 -8.83
C GLU A 352 25.05 9.57 -7.91
N VAL A 353 23.82 9.82 -8.30
CA VAL A 353 22.81 10.58 -7.53
C VAL A 353 22.52 9.91 -6.19
N LYS A 354 22.33 8.61 -6.18
CA LYS A 354 22.01 7.80 -5.01
C LYS A 354 23.02 8.01 -3.86
N LYS A 355 24.28 8.22 -4.16
CA LYS A 355 25.32 8.44 -3.15
C LYS A 355 25.10 9.69 -2.29
N PHE A 356 24.30 10.63 -2.77
CA PHE A 356 23.96 11.86 -2.04
C PHE A 356 22.74 11.72 -1.16
N PHE A 357 21.91 10.70 -1.37
CA PHE A 357 20.67 10.48 -0.62
C PHE A 357 20.83 9.37 0.42
N THR A 358 21.52 9.69 1.51
CA THR A 358 21.54 8.78 2.66
C THR A 358 20.20 8.88 3.42
N ALA A 359 19.65 7.76 3.88
CA ALA A 359 18.36 7.74 4.53
C ALA A 359 18.27 8.69 5.74
N PRO A 360 19.26 8.74 6.66
CA PRO A 360 19.19 9.67 7.80
C PRO A 360 19.15 11.15 7.37
N LYS A 361 19.95 11.52 6.38
CA LYS A 361 20.02 12.92 5.91
C LYS A 361 18.74 13.32 5.18
N VAL A 362 18.21 12.44 4.34
CA VAL A 362 16.93 12.65 3.65
C VAL A 362 15.81 12.85 4.68
N LEU A 363 15.75 12.00 5.68
CA LEU A 363 14.72 12.06 6.70
C LEU A 363 14.80 13.37 7.50
N ALA A 364 16.00 13.80 7.89
CA ALA A 364 16.19 15.07 8.58
C ALA A 364 15.73 16.25 7.72
N GLY A 365 16.02 16.24 6.44
CA GLY A 365 15.60 17.27 5.50
C GLY A 365 14.09 17.28 5.28
N LEU A 366 13.47 16.12 5.18
CA LEU A 366 12.01 15.99 5.09
C LEU A 366 11.33 16.56 6.35
N PHE A 367 11.82 16.22 7.53
CA PHE A 367 11.26 16.74 8.77
C PHE A 367 11.35 18.26 8.85
N LYS A 368 12.45 18.83 8.39
CA LYS A 368 12.63 20.28 8.37
C LYS A 368 11.61 20.97 7.49
N ILE A 369 11.28 20.40 6.34
CA ILE A 369 10.25 20.93 5.45
C ILE A 369 8.88 20.88 6.11
N ILE A 370 8.54 19.75 6.70
CA ILE A 370 7.27 19.57 7.41
C ILE A 370 7.16 20.59 8.56
N GLU A 371 8.23 20.74 9.33
CA GLU A 371 8.28 21.70 10.44
C GLU A 371 8.07 23.13 9.96
N THR A 372 8.67 23.49 8.84
CA THR A 372 8.57 24.84 8.26
C THR A 372 7.17 25.10 7.69
N LEU A 373 6.62 24.15 6.94
CA LEU A 373 5.32 24.32 6.27
C LEU A 373 4.14 24.30 7.24
N PHE A 374 4.21 23.45 8.23
CA PHE A 374 3.05 23.19 9.11
C PHE A 374 3.24 23.71 10.54
N GLU A 375 4.35 24.38 10.82
CA GLU A 375 4.66 24.96 12.13
C GLU A 375 4.58 23.94 13.26
N VAL A 376 5.20 22.80 13.04
CA VAL A 376 5.31 21.68 13.99
C VAL A 376 6.77 21.33 14.25
N SER A 377 7.02 20.56 15.29
CA SER A 377 8.32 19.92 15.53
C SER A 377 8.16 18.41 15.48
N ILE A 378 9.15 17.73 14.92
CA ILE A 378 9.19 16.26 14.84
C ILE A 378 10.43 15.79 15.59
N ARG A 379 10.26 14.88 16.53
CA ARG A 379 11.38 14.31 17.25
C ARG A 379 11.17 12.83 17.52
N ARG A 380 12.27 12.14 17.77
CA ARG A 380 12.25 10.72 18.13
C ARG A 380 11.43 10.51 19.39
N ASP A 381 10.66 9.43 19.40
CA ASP A 381 9.86 8.99 20.52
C ASP A 381 10.05 7.48 20.72
N SER A 382 9.46 6.92 21.74
CA SER A 382 9.56 5.50 22.08
C SER A 382 8.20 4.83 21.98
N ALA A 383 8.18 3.68 21.34
CA ALA A 383 7.02 2.79 21.32
C ALA A 383 7.49 1.35 21.10
N PRO A 384 6.70 0.35 21.51
CA PRO A 384 6.95 -1.03 21.12
C PRO A 384 6.92 -1.19 19.61
N VAL A 385 7.89 -1.88 19.04
CA VAL A 385 8.00 -2.10 17.59
C VAL A 385 8.19 -3.58 17.28
N TRP A 386 7.89 -3.95 16.05
CA TRP A 386 7.93 -5.35 15.58
C TRP A 386 9.28 -5.77 14.99
N ASN A 387 10.17 -4.81 14.74
CA ASN A 387 11.50 -5.04 14.19
C ASN A 387 12.42 -3.90 14.63
N ALA A 388 13.69 -4.21 14.87
CA ALA A 388 14.68 -3.23 15.33
C ALA A 388 14.89 -2.07 14.33
N ALA A 389 14.59 -2.28 13.04
CA ALA A 389 14.72 -1.25 12.00
C ALA A 389 13.60 -0.21 12.03
N VAL A 390 12.52 -0.46 12.76
CA VAL A 390 11.38 0.45 12.83
C VAL A 390 11.70 1.62 13.75
N GLU A 391 11.47 2.82 13.26
CA GLU A 391 11.62 4.05 14.01
C GLU A 391 10.26 4.60 14.41
N PHE A 392 10.21 5.34 15.52
CA PHE A 392 8.97 5.94 16.02
C PHE A 392 9.22 7.41 16.36
N TYR A 393 8.28 8.27 15.97
CA TYR A 393 8.40 9.72 16.09
C TYR A 393 7.12 10.34 16.64
N ARG A 394 7.27 11.53 17.22
CA ARG A 394 6.15 12.37 17.65
C ARG A 394 6.17 13.72 16.94
N ILE A 395 4.99 14.22 16.64
CA ILE A 395 4.78 15.55 16.09
C ILE A 395 4.13 16.42 17.17
N GLU A 396 4.73 17.56 17.44
CA GLU A 396 4.25 18.51 18.44
C GLU A 396 4.01 19.89 17.81
N ARG A 397 3.03 20.60 18.34
CA ARG A 397 2.80 22.03 18.04
C ARG A 397 2.65 22.77 19.35
N ASN A 398 3.49 23.80 19.57
CA ASN A 398 3.50 24.57 20.82
C ASN A 398 3.63 23.68 22.07
N GLY A 399 4.47 22.65 22.00
CA GLY A 399 4.67 21.71 23.08
C GLY A 399 3.56 20.68 23.28
N GLN A 400 2.52 20.71 22.48
CA GLN A 400 1.39 19.77 22.55
C GLN A 400 1.53 18.67 21.52
N LEU A 401 1.23 17.44 21.91
CA LEU A 401 1.24 16.30 21.00
C LEU A 401 0.14 16.44 19.94
N VAL A 402 0.53 16.42 18.67
CA VAL A 402 -0.38 16.47 17.52
C VAL A 402 -0.63 15.08 16.96
N GLY A 403 0.43 14.28 16.80
CA GLY A 403 0.35 12.94 16.25
C GLY A 403 1.66 12.18 16.43
N GLN A 404 1.63 10.89 16.10
CA GLN A 404 2.80 10.01 16.17
C GLN A 404 2.80 9.06 15.00
N PHE A 405 3.97 8.56 14.62
CA PHE A 405 4.05 7.60 13.52
C PHE A 405 5.21 6.62 13.67
N TYR A 406 4.95 5.42 13.18
CA TYR A 406 5.97 4.40 12.94
C TYR A 406 6.51 4.57 11.52
N LEU A 407 7.80 4.40 11.35
CA LEU A 407 8.46 4.43 10.05
C LEU A 407 9.25 3.13 9.87
N ASP A 408 8.79 2.30 8.94
CA ASP A 408 9.38 1.00 8.62
C ASP A 408 9.94 1.05 7.20
N GLN A 409 11.24 1.31 7.07
CA GLN A 409 11.85 1.62 5.78
C GLN A 409 12.35 0.40 5.00
N PRO A 410 13.09 -0.58 5.58
CA PRO A 410 13.77 -1.58 4.77
C PRO A 410 12.86 -2.72 4.33
N ALA A 411 13.15 -3.25 3.15
CA ALA A 411 12.58 -4.52 2.69
C ALA A 411 13.13 -5.67 3.52
N ARG A 412 12.34 -6.72 3.73
CA ARG A 412 12.77 -7.96 4.41
C ARG A 412 11.81 -9.11 4.09
N THR A 413 12.25 -10.32 4.33
CA THR A 413 11.40 -11.52 4.25
C THR A 413 10.22 -11.39 5.22
N GLY A 414 9.03 -11.81 4.80
CA GLY A 414 7.80 -11.72 5.58
C GLY A 414 7.15 -10.35 5.58
N LYS A 415 7.70 -9.39 4.85
CA LYS A 415 7.13 -8.05 4.67
C LYS A 415 6.63 -7.90 3.23
N ARG A 416 5.37 -7.50 3.10
CA ARG A 416 4.77 -7.26 1.78
C ARG A 416 5.49 -6.13 1.03
N GLY A 417 5.60 -6.28 -0.28
CA GLY A 417 6.23 -5.29 -1.16
C GLY A 417 5.38 -4.03 -1.33
N GLY A 418 6.01 -3.01 -1.92
CA GLY A 418 5.39 -1.71 -2.15
C GLY A 418 5.58 -0.74 -0.98
N ALA A 419 4.95 0.41 -1.07
CA ALA A 419 4.93 1.40 -0.01
C ALA A 419 3.48 1.76 0.31
N TRP A 420 3.21 2.03 1.58
CA TRP A 420 1.86 2.41 1.99
C TRP A 420 1.86 3.17 3.31
N MET A 421 0.78 3.90 3.53
CA MET A 421 0.41 4.44 4.82
C MET A 421 -0.80 3.68 5.34
N ASP A 422 -0.86 3.46 6.65
CA ASP A 422 -2.04 2.91 7.32
C ASP A 422 -2.27 3.65 8.63
N ASP A 423 -3.49 3.64 9.14
CA ASP A 423 -3.79 4.24 10.42
C ASP A 423 -3.66 3.22 11.56
N VAL A 424 -3.11 3.66 12.69
CA VAL A 424 -3.13 2.90 13.95
C VAL A 424 -4.36 3.29 14.75
N ARG A 425 -4.58 4.60 14.85
CA ARG A 425 -5.78 5.20 15.43
C ARG A 425 -5.98 6.58 14.82
N THR A 426 -7.24 7.06 14.85
CA THR A 426 -7.60 8.38 14.33
C THR A 426 -7.67 9.42 15.44
N ARG A 427 -7.63 10.71 15.08
CA ARG A 427 -7.98 11.76 16.01
C ARG A 427 -9.47 11.65 16.34
N TRP A 428 -9.78 11.61 17.60
CA TRP A 428 -11.16 11.40 18.06
C TRP A 428 -11.36 11.96 19.46
N LEU A 429 -12.35 12.86 19.61
CA LEU A 429 -12.81 13.23 20.93
C LEU A 429 -13.72 12.11 21.43
N ARG A 430 -13.17 11.22 22.23
CA ARG A 430 -13.85 10.00 22.67
C ARG A 430 -15.05 10.31 23.53
N PRO A 431 -16.27 9.91 23.14
CA PRO A 431 -17.44 10.17 23.97
C PRO A 431 -17.47 9.30 25.24
N ASP A 432 -16.81 8.12 25.23
CA ASP A 432 -16.75 7.21 26.36
C ASP A 432 -15.86 7.73 27.51
N THR A 433 -14.80 8.46 27.20
CA THR A 433 -13.83 8.94 28.20
C THR A 433 -13.78 10.47 28.31
N GLY A 434 -14.27 11.19 27.31
CA GLY A 434 -14.13 12.64 27.20
C GLY A 434 -12.71 13.10 26.85
N VAL A 435 -11.80 12.18 26.55
CA VAL A 435 -10.39 12.47 26.23
C VAL A 435 -10.22 12.57 24.71
N LEU A 436 -9.43 13.56 24.27
CA LEU A 436 -9.03 13.69 22.88
C LEU A 436 -7.94 12.67 22.56
N GLN A 437 -8.29 11.68 21.74
CA GLN A 437 -7.33 10.72 21.20
C GLN A 437 -6.57 11.37 20.05
N THR A 438 -5.23 11.31 20.09
CA THR A 438 -4.39 11.83 19.01
C THR A 438 -4.14 10.78 17.94
N PRO A 439 -3.97 11.20 16.66
CA PRO A 439 -3.78 10.24 15.56
C PRO A 439 -2.41 9.60 15.57
N VAL A 440 -2.35 8.35 15.14
CA VAL A 440 -1.11 7.58 14.95
C VAL A 440 -1.15 6.88 13.60
N ALA A 441 -0.05 6.92 12.87
CA ALA A 441 0.07 6.36 11.53
C ALA A 441 1.22 5.36 11.42
N HIS A 442 1.06 4.39 10.51
CA HIS A 442 2.14 3.58 9.95
C HIS A 442 2.59 4.17 8.62
N LEU A 443 3.89 4.35 8.45
CA LEU A 443 4.51 4.67 7.16
C LEU A 443 5.46 3.54 6.81
N VAL A 444 5.16 2.81 5.75
CA VAL A 444 5.87 1.58 5.36
C VAL A 444 6.47 1.75 3.97
N CYS A 445 7.75 1.46 3.86
CA CYS A 445 8.50 1.44 2.61
C CYS A 445 9.21 0.09 2.44
N ASN A 446 9.86 -0.10 1.31
CA ASN A 446 10.65 -1.30 1.02
C ASN A 446 11.95 -0.88 0.33
N PHE A 447 12.77 -0.12 1.08
CA PHE A 447 14.06 0.40 0.60
C PHE A 447 15.20 -0.58 0.87
N ALA A 448 16.33 -0.36 0.20
CA ALA A 448 17.56 -1.08 0.50
C ALA A 448 18.05 -0.78 1.91
N ASP A 449 18.65 -1.76 2.55
CA ASP A 449 19.28 -1.58 3.85
C ASP A 449 20.71 -1.06 3.70
N GLY A 450 21.32 -0.62 4.81
CA GLY A 450 22.72 -0.22 4.82
C GLY A 450 23.66 -1.42 4.72
N VAL A 451 24.86 -1.20 4.18
CA VAL A 451 25.89 -2.24 3.98
C VAL A 451 27.20 -1.78 4.61
N ASP A 452 27.90 -2.69 5.25
CA ASP A 452 29.23 -2.46 5.86
C ASP A 452 29.28 -1.27 6.82
N GLY A 453 28.24 -1.12 7.66
CA GLY A 453 28.15 -0.04 8.64
C GLY A 453 27.83 1.33 8.05
N LYS A 454 27.64 1.42 6.73
CA LYS A 454 27.22 2.65 6.07
C LYS A 454 25.69 2.80 6.10
N PRO A 455 25.18 4.05 6.09
CA PRO A 455 23.73 4.26 6.06
C PRO A 455 23.10 3.76 4.75
N PRO A 456 21.81 3.40 4.76
CA PRO A 456 21.08 3.07 3.55
C PRO A 456 21.16 4.22 2.54
N LEU A 457 21.32 3.87 1.26
CA LEU A 457 21.28 4.81 0.15
C LEU A 457 19.93 4.70 -0.55
N LEU A 458 19.31 5.86 -0.79
CA LEU A 458 18.01 5.94 -1.48
C LEU A 458 18.22 6.42 -2.91
N THR A 459 17.48 5.83 -3.84
CA THR A 459 17.35 6.41 -5.16
C THR A 459 16.49 7.68 -5.08
N HIS A 460 16.56 8.54 -6.08
CA HIS A 460 15.66 9.71 -6.10
C HIS A 460 14.18 9.26 -6.11
N ASP A 461 13.87 8.17 -6.81
CA ASP A 461 12.52 7.58 -6.79
C ASP A 461 12.11 7.11 -5.38
N ASP A 462 13.04 6.53 -4.62
CA ASP A 462 12.79 6.17 -3.21
C ASP A 462 12.47 7.40 -2.37
N VAL A 463 13.18 8.50 -2.60
CA VAL A 463 12.95 9.78 -1.91
C VAL A 463 11.55 10.30 -2.24
N ILE A 464 11.14 10.26 -3.50
CA ILE A 464 9.80 10.65 -3.94
C ILE A 464 8.74 9.78 -3.24
N THR A 465 8.96 8.48 -3.17
CA THR A 465 8.07 7.54 -2.47
C THR A 465 7.95 7.88 -0.98
N LEU A 466 9.06 8.18 -0.33
CA LEU A 466 9.06 8.56 1.09
C LEU A 466 8.23 9.84 1.32
N PHE A 467 8.42 10.85 0.48
CA PHE A 467 7.62 12.09 0.54
C PHE A 467 6.14 11.82 0.29
N HIS A 468 5.84 10.95 -0.66
CA HIS A 468 4.48 10.53 -0.97
C HIS A 468 3.79 9.93 0.26
N GLU A 469 4.41 8.94 0.89
CA GLU A 469 3.82 8.28 2.07
C GLU A 469 3.70 9.24 3.25
N PHE A 470 4.67 10.16 3.42
CA PHE A 470 4.54 11.22 4.41
C PHE A 470 3.37 12.16 4.11
N GLY A 471 3.05 12.40 2.84
CA GLY A 471 1.87 13.18 2.46
C GLY A 471 0.58 12.55 3.00
N HIS A 472 0.43 11.24 2.86
CA HIS A 472 -0.69 10.51 3.48
C HIS A 472 -0.65 10.59 5.01
N GLY A 473 0.53 10.38 5.59
CA GLY A 473 0.70 10.44 7.04
C GLY A 473 0.33 11.81 7.61
N LEU A 474 0.77 12.87 6.95
CA LEU A 474 0.45 14.25 7.35
C LEU A 474 -1.05 14.55 7.24
N HIS A 475 -1.70 14.09 6.18
CA HIS A 475 -3.14 14.20 6.05
C HIS A 475 -3.85 13.58 7.25
N HIS A 476 -3.41 12.39 7.66
CA HIS A 476 -3.97 11.68 8.80
C HIS A 476 -3.64 12.37 10.14
N MET A 477 -2.39 12.78 10.35
CA MET A 477 -1.91 13.24 11.63
C MET A 477 -2.15 14.73 11.91
N LEU A 478 -2.22 15.57 10.89
CA LEU A 478 -2.42 17.02 11.07
C LEU A 478 -3.90 17.43 11.06
N THR A 479 -4.81 16.48 10.97
CA THR A 479 -6.24 16.77 11.05
C THR A 479 -6.59 17.48 12.34
N GLN A 480 -7.55 18.38 12.28
CA GLN A 480 -8.15 19.03 13.44
C GLN A 480 -9.58 18.56 13.69
N VAL A 481 -10.05 17.60 12.89
CA VAL A 481 -11.37 17.01 13.02
C VAL A 481 -11.38 16.03 14.19
N ASN A 482 -12.36 16.17 15.07
CA ASN A 482 -12.47 15.37 16.30
C ASN A 482 -13.45 14.20 16.17
N GLU A 483 -14.10 14.05 15.02
CA GLU A 483 -15.07 12.98 14.76
C GLU A 483 -14.37 11.81 14.04
N ARG A 484 -14.36 10.64 14.65
CA ARG A 484 -13.60 9.45 14.21
C ARG A 484 -13.73 9.14 12.72
N ASP A 485 -14.95 9.08 12.22
CA ASP A 485 -15.24 8.53 10.89
C ASP A 485 -14.88 9.48 9.72
N VAL A 486 -14.62 10.74 10.04
CA VAL A 486 -14.22 11.77 9.06
C VAL A 486 -12.94 12.48 9.47
N SER A 487 -12.15 11.87 10.33
CA SER A 487 -10.89 12.41 10.82
C SER A 487 -9.71 11.85 10.04
N GLY A 488 -8.80 12.72 9.61
CA GLY A 488 -7.60 12.33 8.88
C GLY A 488 -7.94 11.64 7.57
N ILE A 489 -7.41 10.44 7.37
CA ILE A 489 -7.66 9.67 6.15
C ILE A 489 -9.05 9.00 6.16
N GLY A 490 -9.71 8.96 7.31
CA GLY A 490 -11.03 8.34 7.45
C GLY A 490 -12.11 9.09 6.68
N GLY A 491 -12.92 8.36 5.91
CA GLY A 491 -14.07 8.91 5.19
C GLY A 491 -13.73 9.77 3.97
N VAL A 492 -12.46 9.84 3.57
CA VAL A 492 -12.04 10.56 2.36
C VAL A 492 -12.49 9.78 1.13
N GLU A 493 -12.98 10.49 0.13
CA GLU A 493 -13.26 9.91 -1.18
C GLU A 493 -11.97 9.30 -1.75
N TRP A 494 -12.01 8.00 -2.04
CA TRP A 494 -10.79 7.25 -2.32
C TRP A 494 -10.08 7.71 -3.60
N ASP A 495 -10.82 8.24 -4.57
CA ASP A 495 -10.25 8.82 -5.78
C ASP A 495 -9.65 10.22 -5.59
N ALA A 496 -9.77 10.80 -4.39
CA ALA A 496 -9.12 12.05 -4.00
C ALA A 496 -7.99 11.86 -2.97
N VAL A 497 -7.79 10.64 -2.47
CA VAL A 497 -6.88 10.37 -1.34
C VAL A 497 -5.42 10.67 -1.66
N GLU A 498 -5.03 10.65 -2.93
CA GLU A 498 -3.66 10.88 -3.38
C GLU A 498 -3.28 12.37 -3.49
N LEU A 499 -4.22 13.29 -3.26
CA LEU A 499 -3.91 14.71 -3.38
C LEU A 499 -2.79 15.17 -2.42
N PRO A 500 -2.85 14.89 -1.11
CA PRO A 500 -1.78 15.29 -0.20
C PRO A 500 -0.46 14.55 -0.43
N SER A 501 -0.52 13.28 -0.82
CA SER A 501 0.68 12.47 -1.09
C SER A 501 1.42 12.97 -2.33
N GLN A 502 0.72 13.20 -3.42
CA GLN A 502 1.32 13.71 -4.65
C GLN A 502 1.79 15.16 -4.50
N PHE A 503 1.10 15.96 -3.68
CA PHE A 503 1.55 17.31 -3.36
C PHE A 503 2.96 17.31 -2.75
N MET A 504 3.22 16.42 -1.81
CA MET A 504 4.53 16.35 -1.15
C MET A 504 5.66 15.92 -2.10
N GLU A 505 5.36 15.17 -3.14
CA GLU A 505 6.36 14.76 -4.14
C GLU A 505 7.04 15.95 -4.84
N ASN A 506 6.34 17.06 -4.98
CA ASN A 506 6.86 18.26 -5.66
C ASN A 506 8.14 18.79 -5.00
N PHE A 507 8.28 18.67 -3.68
CA PHE A 507 9.46 19.14 -2.96
C PHE A 507 10.74 18.40 -3.35
N CYS A 508 10.63 17.19 -3.90
CA CYS A 508 11.77 16.40 -4.36
C CYS A 508 12.42 16.95 -5.63
N TRP A 509 11.83 17.98 -6.23
CA TRP A 509 12.34 18.65 -7.44
C TRP A 509 12.74 20.10 -7.18
N GLU A 510 12.80 20.53 -5.92
CA GLU A 510 13.16 21.88 -5.53
C GLU A 510 14.61 21.96 -5.05
N TRP A 511 15.41 22.84 -5.66
CA TRP A 511 16.83 22.97 -5.32
C TRP A 511 17.04 23.29 -3.83
N ASP A 512 16.32 24.28 -3.31
CA ASP A 512 16.45 24.69 -1.91
C ASP A 512 16.13 23.58 -0.92
N VAL A 513 15.32 22.63 -1.32
CA VAL A 513 15.00 21.43 -0.55
C VAL A 513 16.13 20.41 -0.64
N LEU A 514 16.49 20.01 -1.87
CA LEU A 514 17.44 18.92 -2.09
C LEU A 514 18.85 19.24 -1.58
N ARG A 515 19.31 20.47 -1.73
CA ARG A 515 20.64 20.85 -1.25
C ARG A 515 20.79 20.72 0.26
N ASN A 516 19.69 20.83 1.02
CA ASN A 516 19.67 20.76 2.48
C ASN A 516 19.39 19.36 3.01
N MET A 517 19.01 18.41 2.15
CA MET A 517 18.74 17.04 2.56
C MET A 517 19.66 16.01 1.89
N THR A 518 20.76 16.46 1.33
CA THR A 518 21.75 15.61 0.66
C THR A 518 23.12 15.78 1.29
N ALA A 519 23.87 14.69 1.33
CA ALA A 519 25.26 14.65 1.73
C ALA A 519 25.87 13.36 1.17
N HIS A 520 26.92 13.49 0.36
CA HIS A 520 27.60 12.33 -0.19
C HIS A 520 28.02 11.37 0.91
N VAL A 521 27.77 10.08 0.74
CA VAL A 521 27.99 9.06 1.77
C VAL A 521 29.47 8.98 2.24
N ASP A 522 30.41 9.28 1.33
CA ASP A 522 31.84 9.22 1.65
C ASP A 522 32.45 10.60 1.97
N THR A 523 32.04 11.66 1.26
CA THR A 523 32.67 12.98 1.36
C THR A 523 31.90 13.98 2.22
N GLY A 524 30.59 13.73 2.44
CA GLY A 524 29.71 14.66 3.15
C GLY A 524 29.28 15.88 2.33
N GLU A 525 29.70 16.00 1.08
CA GLU A 525 29.34 17.12 0.22
C GLU A 525 27.85 17.06 -0.17
N PRO A 526 27.17 18.22 -0.21
CA PRO A 526 25.78 18.26 -0.68
C PRO A 526 25.70 17.99 -2.19
N LEU A 527 24.49 17.69 -2.67
CA LEU A 527 24.24 17.48 -4.09
C LEU A 527 24.69 18.70 -4.89
N PRO A 528 25.58 18.53 -5.91
CA PRO A 528 26.03 19.64 -6.76
C PRO A 528 24.86 20.21 -7.59
N ARG A 529 24.84 21.52 -7.78
CA ARG A 529 23.83 22.18 -8.62
C ARG A 529 23.81 21.62 -10.04
N GLU A 530 24.97 21.33 -10.59
CA GLU A 530 25.08 20.77 -11.93
C GLU A 530 24.35 19.42 -12.04
N LEU A 531 24.52 18.55 -11.03
CA LEU A 531 23.86 17.26 -11.00
C LEU A 531 22.34 17.41 -10.82
N PHE A 532 21.91 18.35 -9.98
CA PHE A 532 20.50 18.69 -9.83
C PHE A 532 19.88 19.17 -11.15
N ASP A 533 20.57 20.01 -11.90
CA ASP A 533 20.08 20.51 -13.18
C ASP A 533 19.90 19.36 -14.20
N LYS A 534 20.82 18.39 -14.20
CA LYS A 534 20.70 17.18 -15.03
C LYS A 534 19.51 16.32 -14.62
N MET A 535 19.32 16.11 -13.34
CA MET A 535 18.17 15.38 -12.81
C MET A 535 16.85 16.05 -13.22
N THR A 536 16.77 17.38 -13.08
CA THR A 536 15.58 18.16 -13.43
C THR A 536 15.28 18.09 -14.93
N ALA A 537 16.33 18.14 -15.77
CA ALA A 537 16.18 17.95 -17.20
C ALA A 537 15.60 16.58 -17.56
N ALA A 538 15.90 15.56 -16.77
CA ALA A 538 15.41 14.20 -16.96
C ALA A 538 14.06 13.92 -16.31
N LYS A 539 13.45 14.90 -15.63
CA LYS A 539 12.22 14.70 -14.83
C LYS A 539 11.10 14.02 -15.60
N ASN A 540 10.90 14.41 -16.84
CA ASN A 540 9.81 13.91 -17.68
C ASN A 540 10.25 12.83 -18.67
N PHE A 541 11.46 12.27 -18.46
CA PHE A 541 11.97 11.20 -19.31
C PHE A 541 11.02 10.01 -19.30
N GLN A 542 10.53 9.63 -20.49
CA GLN A 542 9.60 8.53 -20.71
C GLN A 542 8.28 8.64 -19.93
N SER A 543 7.85 9.85 -19.60
CA SER A 543 6.58 10.07 -18.91
C SER A 543 5.37 9.61 -19.71
N GLY A 544 5.43 9.63 -21.04
CA GLY A 544 4.37 9.09 -21.90
C GLY A 544 4.17 7.59 -21.70
N MET A 545 5.25 6.82 -21.71
CA MET A 545 5.20 5.38 -21.44
C MET A 545 4.72 5.08 -20.02
N ALA A 546 5.21 5.83 -19.04
CA ALA A 546 4.81 5.66 -17.65
C ALA A 546 3.31 5.95 -17.44
N THR A 547 2.79 6.98 -18.09
CA THR A 547 1.36 7.32 -18.04
C THR A 547 0.52 6.19 -18.64
N LEU A 548 0.88 5.67 -19.80
CA LEU A 548 0.17 4.55 -20.42
C LEU A 548 0.21 3.30 -19.55
N ARG A 549 1.32 3.06 -18.85
CA ARG A 549 1.42 1.90 -17.95
C ARG A 549 0.40 2.00 -16.80
N GLN A 550 0.25 3.18 -16.21
CA GLN A 550 -0.74 3.40 -15.16
C GLN A 550 -2.18 3.26 -15.69
N ILE A 551 -2.43 3.76 -16.89
CA ILE A 551 -3.74 3.64 -17.52
C ILE A 551 -4.07 2.18 -17.84
N GLU A 552 -3.09 1.39 -18.26
CA GLU A 552 -3.28 -0.05 -18.49
C GLU A 552 -3.86 -0.74 -17.24
N PHE A 553 -3.28 -0.49 -16.07
CA PHE A 553 -3.76 -1.05 -14.81
C PHE A 553 -5.18 -0.56 -14.47
N ALA A 554 -5.39 0.74 -14.52
CA ALA A 554 -6.66 1.34 -14.12
C ALA A 554 -7.80 0.95 -15.07
N LEU A 555 -7.55 0.95 -16.36
CA LEU A 555 -8.55 0.58 -17.38
C LEU A 555 -8.89 -0.91 -17.29
N PHE A 556 -7.88 -1.77 -17.15
CA PHE A 556 -8.11 -3.19 -16.97
C PHE A 556 -8.95 -3.47 -15.72
N ASP A 557 -8.62 -2.84 -14.59
CA ASP A 557 -9.37 -3.01 -13.34
C ASP A 557 -10.84 -2.60 -13.50
N MET A 558 -11.08 -1.43 -14.11
CA MET A 558 -12.45 -0.95 -14.29
C MET A 558 -13.25 -1.84 -15.23
N LEU A 559 -12.69 -2.24 -16.38
CA LEU A 559 -13.36 -3.13 -17.33
C LEU A 559 -13.58 -4.54 -16.77
N LEU A 560 -12.62 -5.01 -15.96
CA LEU A 560 -12.73 -6.29 -15.27
C LEU A 560 -13.97 -6.35 -14.35
N HIS A 561 -14.32 -5.22 -13.75
CA HIS A 561 -15.44 -5.11 -12.81
C HIS A 561 -16.72 -4.53 -13.42
N THR A 562 -16.76 -4.29 -14.73
CA THR A 562 -17.94 -3.77 -15.43
C THR A 562 -18.37 -4.69 -16.57
N ASP A 563 -17.75 -4.58 -17.73
CA ASP A 563 -18.15 -5.26 -18.95
C ASP A 563 -17.75 -6.74 -19.01
N HIS A 564 -16.67 -7.10 -18.32
CA HIS A 564 -16.17 -8.47 -18.36
C HIS A 564 -17.16 -9.45 -17.73
N ASP A 565 -17.41 -10.57 -18.42
CA ASP A 565 -18.16 -11.69 -17.84
C ASP A 565 -17.25 -12.46 -16.86
N PRO A 566 -17.56 -12.42 -15.55
CA PRO A 566 -16.67 -13.03 -14.54
C PRO A 566 -16.59 -14.56 -14.65
N ALA A 567 -17.47 -15.22 -15.41
CA ALA A 567 -17.41 -16.65 -15.70
C ALA A 567 -16.36 -16.98 -16.77
N GLN A 568 -15.86 -15.97 -17.49
CA GLN A 568 -14.87 -16.14 -18.55
C GLN A 568 -13.45 -15.86 -18.03
N ASP A 569 -12.46 -16.41 -18.74
CA ASP A 569 -11.06 -16.09 -18.48
C ASP A 569 -10.81 -14.58 -18.67
N PHE A 570 -10.10 -13.96 -17.73
CA PHE A 570 -9.78 -12.54 -17.79
C PHE A 570 -8.62 -12.22 -18.75
N MET A 571 -7.83 -13.21 -19.16
CA MET A 571 -6.64 -12.98 -19.99
C MET A 571 -6.94 -12.36 -21.35
N PRO A 572 -8.01 -12.74 -22.07
CA PRO A 572 -8.37 -12.05 -23.31
C PRO A 572 -8.64 -10.55 -23.11
N LEU A 573 -9.27 -10.17 -21.99
CA LEU A 573 -9.49 -8.76 -21.66
C LEU A 573 -8.17 -8.03 -21.40
N LEU A 574 -7.25 -8.66 -20.66
CA LEU A 574 -5.93 -8.06 -20.41
C LEU A 574 -5.17 -7.85 -21.72
N ALA A 575 -5.19 -8.84 -22.62
CA ALA A 575 -4.58 -8.72 -23.95
C ALA A 575 -5.19 -7.58 -24.77
N GLU A 576 -6.51 -7.43 -24.73
CA GLU A 576 -7.23 -6.35 -25.41
C GLU A 576 -6.83 -4.98 -24.87
N VAL A 577 -6.80 -4.80 -23.55
CA VAL A 577 -6.39 -3.55 -22.92
C VAL A 577 -4.93 -3.22 -23.27
N ARG A 578 -4.03 -4.19 -23.21
CA ARG A 578 -2.63 -4.02 -23.59
C ARG A 578 -2.48 -3.60 -25.05
N SER A 579 -3.26 -4.18 -25.96
CA SER A 579 -3.24 -3.78 -27.38
C SER A 579 -3.77 -2.37 -27.60
N GLU A 580 -4.73 -1.93 -26.78
CA GLU A 580 -5.32 -0.58 -26.87
C GLU A 580 -4.37 0.49 -26.30
N VAL A 581 -3.73 0.24 -25.17
CA VAL A 581 -3.02 1.28 -24.40
C VAL A 581 -1.51 1.14 -24.45
N SER A 582 -0.96 -0.07 -24.43
CA SER A 582 0.48 -0.27 -24.35
C SER A 582 1.18 -0.06 -25.67
N VAL A 583 2.31 0.67 -25.65
CA VAL A 583 3.20 0.82 -26.80
C VAL A 583 4.31 -0.24 -26.82
N LEU A 584 4.51 -0.93 -25.70
CA LEU A 584 5.39 -2.08 -25.54
C LEU A 584 4.63 -3.18 -24.79
N PRO A 585 3.73 -3.90 -25.50
CA PRO A 585 2.95 -4.94 -24.84
C PRO A 585 3.86 -6.00 -24.21
N PRO A 586 3.63 -6.36 -22.94
CA PRO A 586 4.40 -7.42 -22.30
C PRO A 586 4.22 -8.77 -23.03
N PRO A 587 5.16 -9.71 -22.86
CA PRO A 587 5.00 -11.06 -23.38
C PRO A 587 3.74 -11.73 -22.82
N SER A 588 3.22 -12.71 -23.54
CA SER A 588 2.00 -13.45 -23.15
C SER A 588 2.10 -14.16 -21.79
N PHE A 589 3.32 -14.47 -21.33
CA PHE A 589 3.53 -15.08 -20.02
C PHE A 589 3.52 -14.07 -18.87
N SER A 590 3.55 -12.77 -19.14
CA SER A 590 3.46 -11.73 -18.11
C SER A 590 2.02 -11.62 -17.60
N ARG A 591 1.83 -11.81 -16.30
CA ARG A 591 0.54 -11.82 -15.65
C ARG A 591 0.38 -10.65 -14.69
#